data_b4d6fa6dd8055649f9b9a83c5e9984a8
#
_entry.id   b4d6fa6dd8055649f9b9a83c5e9984a8
#
_cell.length_a   1.000
_cell.length_b   1.000
_cell.length_c   1.000
_cell.angle_alpha   90.00
_cell.angle_beta   90.00
_cell.angle_gamma   90.00
#
_symmetry.space_group_name_H-M   'P 1'
#
loop_
_entity.id
_entity.type
_entity.pdbx_description
1 polymer ?
#
loop_
_entity_poly.entity_id
_entity_poly.type
_entity_poly.pdbx_seq_one_letter_code
_entity_poly.pdbx_strand_id
1 'polypeptide(L)'
;GDHRDLHSFPTRRSSDLAGDAPQYTAEDIADASGVHTGDNMMRLNRDEVEQNILARMVFVDSVSIQKNFPDKLVITVTPSTPAFNVTDSSGTLQVSASGKILKNGPDADPALPTITGFETAVREPGQMLASKDEQKDKIFQAIAARVAKGLDCPLTAVDLTDKYDITLTFDGRVAFSLGNWGDMDYKITLAETVLGQLAPDKVGYLTMVGDHQCSYRDKDAVEQQTTAPLQTMATDENGDPVTETDENGNAVTTETETTTTAAAWQ
;
A
#
# COMPACT_ATOMS: atom_id res chain seq x y z
N GLY A 1 -27.17 52.63 22.33
CA GLY A 1 -25.97 51.88 22.08
C GLY A 1 -26.32 50.41 21.83
N ASP A 2 -26.37 50.02 20.53
CA ASP A 2 -26.70 48.69 20.09
C ASP A 2 -25.46 47.83 20.15
N HIS A 3 -25.37 46.96 21.11
CA HIS A 3 -24.44 45.84 21.10
C HIS A 3 -24.98 44.79 20.15
N ARG A 4 -24.51 44.78 18.92
CA ARG A 4 -24.68 43.64 18.03
C ARG A 4 -23.76 42.53 18.48
N ASP A 5 -24.35 41.46 19.00
CA ASP A 5 -23.67 40.23 19.33
C ASP A 5 -22.95 39.69 18.12
N LEU A 6 -21.64 39.53 18.27
CA LEU A 6 -20.77 38.82 17.36
C LEU A 6 -21.20 37.33 17.39
N HIS A 7 -21.96 36.92 16.36
CA HIS A 7 -22.31 35.52 16.21
C HIS A 7 -21.06 34.73 15.82
N SER A 8 -20.53 34.01 16.79
CA SER A 8 -19.46 33.07 16.59
C SER A 8 -19.94 31.91 15.70
N PHE A 9 -19.18 31.61 14.66
CA PHE A 9 -19.40 30.43 13.86
C PHE A 9 -19.18 29.19 14.72
N PRO A 10 -20.19 28.31 14.94
CA PRO A 10 -19.93 27.05 15.59
C PRO A 10 -19.32 26.08 14.58
N THR A 11 -18.01 26.07 14.52
CA THR A 11 -17.28 24.96 13.96
C THR A 11 -17.41 23.78 14.92
N ARG A 12 -18.19 22.78 14.56
CA ARG A 12 -18.24 21.54 15.34
C ARG A 12 -16.95 20.76 15.05
N ARG A 13 -16.07 20.74 16.03
CA ARG A 13 -14.94 19.82 16.09
C ARG A 13 -15.53 18.41 16.25
N SER A 14 -15.29 17.50 15.31
CA SER A 14 -15.42 16.08 15.60
C SER A 14 -14.26 15.72 16.52
N SER A 15 -14.54 15.50 17.79
CA SER A 15 -13.54 15.29 18.86
C SER A 15 -13.07 13.84 18.99
N ASP A 16 -13.30 13.00 17.99
CA ASP A 16 -12.91 11.59 18.00
C ASP A 16 -11.80 11.32 16.96
N LEU A 17 -10.67 12.02 17.11
CA LEU A 17 -9.46 11.76 16.36
C LEU A 17 -8.43 11.12 17.29
N ALA A 18 -8.48 9.82 17.40
CA ALA A 18 -7.36 9.03 17.91
C ALA A 18 -6.33 8.90 16.76
N GLY A 19 -5.26 9.69 16.81
CA GLY A 19 -4.13 9.63 15.88
C GLY A 19 -3.40 10.96 15.80
N ASP A 20 -2.09 10.92 15.60
CA ASP A 20 -1.15 12.06 15.50
C ASP A 20 -1.36 12.99 14.29
N ALA A 21 -2.59 13.15 13.81
CA ALA A 21 -2.89 14.12 12.77
C ALA A 21 -2.79 15.53 13.35
N PRO A 22 -2.09 16.46 12.70
CA PRO A 22 -2.06 17.84 13.16
C PRO A 22 -3.48 18.37 13.24
N GLN A 23 -3.89 18.75 14.43
CA GLN A 23 -5.24 19.25 14.69
C GLN A 23 -5.29 20.69 14.21
N TYR A 24 -6.03 20.94 13.15
CA TYR A 24 -6.37 22.30 12.75
C TYR A 24 -7.40 22.87 13.73
N THR A 25 -7.20 24.11 14.11
CA THR A 25 -8.17 24.84 14.92
C THR A 25 -9.38 25.28 14.09
N ALA A 26 -10.47 25.64 14.75
CA ALA A 26 -11.62 26.23 14.06
C ALA A 26 -11.29 27.52 13.33
N GLU A 27 -10.34 28.28 13.87
CA GLU A 27 -9.84 29.53 13.28
C GLU A 27 -9.03 29.25 12.01
N ASP A 28 -8.14 28.23 12.04
CA ASP A 28 -7.39 27.81 10.85
C ASP A 28 -8.33 27.41 9.71
N ILE A 29 -9.42 26.68 10.01
CA ILE A 29 -10.42 26.27 9.02
C ILE A 29 -11.18 27.48 8.46
N ALA A 30 -11.55 28.42 9.33
CA ALA A 30 -12.23 29.63 8.92
C ALA A 30 -11.33 30.47 7.98
N ASP A 31 -10.09 30.68 8.35
CA ASP A 31 -9.10 31.41 7.54
C ASP A 31 -8.83 30.69 6.20
N ALA A 32 -8.71 29.37 6.22
CA ALA A 32 -8.52 28.61 4.98
C ALA A 32 -9.74 28.69 4.06
N SER A 33 -10.94 28.76 4.62
CA SER A 33 -12.19 28.85 3.85
C SER A 33 -12.32 30.12 3.02
N GLY A 34 -11.66 31.20 3.46
CA GLY A 34 -11.78 32.54 2.86
C GLY A 34 -13.13 33.21 3.12
N VAL A 35 -13.94 32.68 4.04
CA VAL A 35 -15.26 33.25 4.41
C VAL A 35 -15.11 34.17 5.60
N HIS A 36 -15.66 35.37 5.49
CA HIS A 36 -15.57 36.40 6.52
C HIS A 36 -16.94 36.71 7.10
N THR A 37 -16.92 37.24 8.33
CA THR A 37 -18.14 37.73 8.98
C THR A 37 -18.73 38.89 8.18
N GLY A 38 -20.00 38.75 7.79
CA GLY A 38 -20.70 39.73 6.95
C GLY A 38 -20.81 39.36 5.47
N ASP A 39 -20.20 38.25 5.08
CA ASP A 39 -20.34 37.78 3.69
C ASP A 39 -21.78 37.34 3.41
N ASN A 40 -22.20 37.58 2.15
CA ASN A 40 -23.54 37.23 1.73
C ASN A 40 -23.67 35.72 1.48
N MET A 41 -24.36 35.03 2.41
CA MET A 41 -24.59 33.59 2.37
C MET A 41 -25.25 33.07 1.08
N MET A 42 -26.05 33.91 0.41
CA MET A 42 -26.72 33.54 -0.84
C MET A 42 -25.73 33.48 -2.00
N ARG A 43 -24.67 34.30 -1.98
CA ARG A 43 -23.64 34.38 -3.03
C ARG A 43 -22.45 33.46 -2.77
N LEU A 44 -22.31 32.93 -1.56
CA LEU A 44 -21.19 32.07 -1.19
C LEU A 44 -21.25 30.77 -2.01
N ASN A 45 -20.16 30.48 -2.70
CA ASN A 45 -20.01 29.25 -3.47
C ASN A 45 -19.39 28.16 -2.58
N ARG A 46 -20.11 27.03 -2.40
CA ARG A 46 -19.66 25.91 -1.56
C ARG A 46 -18.39 25.25 -2.14
N ASP A 47 -18.36 25.06 -3.45
CA ASP A 47 -17.25 24.39 -4.12
C ASP A 47 -15.95 25.21 -4.01
N GLU A 48 -16.06 26.52 -4.06
CA GLU A 48 -14.92 27.44 -3.87
C GLU A 48 -14.39 27.36 -2.43
N VAL A 49 -15.25 27.36 -1.44
CA VAL A 49 -14.89 27.22 -0.03
C VAL A 49 -14.22 25.86 0.22
N GLU A 50 -14.78 24.78 -0.32
CA GLU A 50 -14.20 23.46 -0.23
C GLU A 50 -12.80 23.41 -0.86
N GLN A 51 -12.65 23.90 -2.07
CA GLN A 51 -11.36 23.95 -2.78
C GLN A 51 -10.31 24.77 -2.02
N ASN A 52 -10.71 25.90 -1.46
CA ASN A 52 -9.81 26.75 -0.67
C ASN A 52 -9.26 25.99 0.56
N ILE A 53 -10.13 25.28 1.28
CA ILE A 53 -9.72 24.50 2.45
C ILE A 53 -8.82 23.34 2.02
N LEU A 54 -9.21 22.55 1.01
CA LEU A 54 -8.43 21.41 0.53
C LEU A 54 -7.05 21.80 -0.03
N ALA A 55 -6.95 22.98 -0.65
CA ALA A 55 -5.69 23.50 -1.19
C ALA A 55 -4.71 23.97 -0.12
N ARG A 56 -5.22 24.49 1.00
CA ARG A 56 -4.40 25.05 2.09
C ARG A 56 -4.12 24.08 3.21
N MET A 57 -4.98 23.05 3.38
CA MET A 57 -4.91 22.11 4.50
C MET A 57 -4.57 20.71 4.01
N VAL A 58 -3.29 20.34 4.10
CA VAL A 58 -2.76 19.07 3.62
C VAL A 58 -3.43 17.88 4.31
N PHE A 59 -3.66 17.97 5.61
CA PHE A 59 -4.21 16.89 6.44
C PHE A 59 -5.74 16.89 6.53
N VAL A 60 -6.41 17.47 5.54
CA VAL A 60 -7.87 17.38 5.37
C VAL A 60 -8.17 16.53 4.15
N ASP A 61 -8.98 15.49 4.34
CA ASP A 61 -9.38 14.56 3.26
C ASP A 61 -10.62 15.06 2.53
N SER A 62 -11.63 15.48 3.28
CA SER A 62 -12.87 15.98 2.71
C SER A 62 -13.48 17.11 3.56
N VAL A 63 -14.29 17.91 2.92
CA VAL A 63 -14.99 19.04 3.52
C VAL A 63 -16.48 18.94 3.21
N SER A 64 -17.33 19.09 4.22
CA SER A 64 -18.77 19.19 4.04
C SER A 64 -19.25 20.58 4.47
N ILE A 65 -19.99 21.27 3.61
CA ILE A 65 -20.45 22.64 3.83
C ILE A 65 -21.97 22.68 3.83
N GLN A 66 -22.54 23.10 4.96
CA GLN A 66 -23.97 23.27 5.13
C GLN A 66 -24.32 24.74 5.42
N LYS A 67 -25.21 25.30 4.63
CA LYS A 67 -25.75 26.64 4.83
C LYS A 67 -27.05 26.54 5.64
N ASN A 68 -27.06 27.06 6.82
CA ASN A 68 -28.25 27.16 7.68
C ASN A 68 -28.70 28.63 7.71
N PHE A 69 -29.67 28.96 6.86
CA PHE A 69 -30.21 30.31 6.76
C PHE A 69 -30.84 30.76 8.08
N PRO A 70 -30.78 32.06 8.43
CA PRO A 70 -30.33 33.17 7.55
C PRO A 70 -28.82 33.44 7.56
N ASP A 71 -28.05 33.01 8.56
CA ASP A 71 -26.73 33.56 8.85
C ASP A 71 -25.67 32.55 9.32
N LYS A 72 -25.99 31.26 9.30
CA LYS A 72 -25.08 30.22 9.84
C LYS A 72 -24.48 29.33 8.75
N LEU A 73 -23.16 29.28 8.71
CA LEU A 73 -22.39 28.34 7.91
C LEU A 73 -21.77 27.26 8.82
N VAL A 74 -21.99 26.00 8.50
CA VAL A 74 -21.37 24.87 9.18
C VAL A 74 -20.40 24.21 8.22
N ILE A 75 -19.10 24.21 8.58
CA ILE A 75 -18.03 23.54 7.86
C ILE A 75 -17.59 22.36 8.70
N THR A 76 -17.69 21.15 8.15
CA THR A 76 -17.21 19.92 8.76
C THR A 76 -16.06 19.40 7.95
N VAL A 77 -14.89 19.20 8.55
CA VAL A 77 -13.70 18.65 7.92
C VAL A 77 -13.45 17.24 8.38
N THR A 78 -13.08 16.38 7.47
CA THR A 78 -12.62 15.02 7.76
C THR A 78 -11.09 15.01 7.65
N PRO A 79 -10.36 14.59 8.70
CA PRO A 79 -8.91 14.56 8.64
C PRO A 79 -8.41 13.48 7.70
N SER A 80 -7.29 13.75 7.07
CA SER A 80 -6.55 12.80 6.27
C SER A 80 -5.45 12.17 7.12
N THR A 81 -5.48 10.85 7.26
CA THR A 81 -4.48 10.10 8.02
C THR A 81 -3.59 9.30 7.09
N PRO A 82 -2.29 9.12 7.42
CA PRO A 82 -1.42 8.25 6.65
C PRO A 82 -1.95 6.81 6.64
N ALA A 83 -1.95 6.19 5.47
CA ALA A 83 -2.39 4.80 5.28
C ALA A 83 -1.33 3.94 4.60
N PHE A 84 -0.42 4.55 3.82
CA PHE A 84 0.62 3.87 3.07
C PHE A 84 1.92 4.66 3.07
N ASN A 85 3.04 3.93 3.03
CA ASN A 85 4.31 4.46 2.56
C ASN A 85 4.45 4.13 1.08
N VAL A 86 4.86 5.09 0.25
CA VAL A 86 5.24 4.86 -1.14
C VAL A 86 6.70 5.21 -1.28
N THR A 87 7.54 4.20 -1.53
CA THR A 87 8.99 4.36 -1.57
C THR A 87 9.52 4.14 -2.98
N ASP A 88 10.31 5.10 -3.44
CA ASP A 88 11.06 5.02 -4.70
C ASP A 88 12.52 5.48 -4.49
N SER A 89 13.28 5.59 -5.57
CA SER A 89 14.69 6.04 -5.53
C SER A 89 14.89 7.46 -4.98
N SER A 90 13.82 8.26 -4.88
CA SER A 90 13.86 9.66 -4.43
C SER A 90 13.45 9.82 -2.95
N GLY A 91 13.08 8.74 -2.27
CA GLY A 91 12.66 8.73 -0.88
C GLY A 91 11.24 8.18 -0.67
N THR A 92 10.66 8.44 0.49
CA THR A 92 9.37 7.89 0.91
C THR A 92 8.32 8.99 1.02
N LEU A 93 7.14 8.72 0.46
CA LEU A 93 5.94 9.51 0.65
C LEU A 93 5.00 8.79 1.62
N GLN A 94 4.46 9.51 2.60
CA GLN A 94 3.30 9.04 3.35
C GLN A 94 2.03 9.52 2.66
N VAL A 95 1.15 8.58 2.37
CA VAL A 95 -0.04 8.80 1.54
C VAL A 95 -1.27 8.34 2.28
N SER A 96 -2.36 9.08 2.18
CA SER A 96 -3.65 8.71 2.75
C SER A 96 -4.34 7.59 1.97
N ALA A 97 -5.38 7.03 2.53
CA ALA A 97 -6.21 6.03 1.86
C ALA A 97 -6.87 6.56 0.57
N SER A 98 -7.12 7.87 0.48
CA SER A 98 -7.63 8.53 -0.74
C SER A 98 -6.55 8.80 -1.79
N GLY A 99 -5.27 8.57 -1.47
CA GLY A 99 -4.14 8.83 -2.34
C GLY A 99 -3.55 10.23 -2.22
N LYS A 100 -3.91 11.01 -1.20
CA LYS A 100 -3.32 12.33 -0.97
C LYS A 100 -1.95 12.21 -0.32
N ILE A 101 -0.95 12.89 -0.85
CA ILE A 101 0.40 12.95 -0.28
C ILE A 101 0.37 13.84 0.96
N LEU A 102 0.71 13.27 2.11
CA LEU A 102 0.69 13.97 3.40
C LEU A 102 2.09 14.42 3.82
N LYS A 103 3.10 13.60 3.52
CA LYS A 103 4.48 13.88 3.90
C LYS A 103 5.44 13.34 2.83
N ASN A 104 6.55 14.04 2.64
CA ASN A 104 7.68 13.62 1.82
C ASN A 104 8.94 13.63 2.71
N GLY A 105 9.63 12.52 2.79
CA GLY A 105 10.82 12.39 3.65
C GLY A 105 11.64 11.14 3.34
N PRO A 106 12.77 10.96 4.03
CA PRO A 106 13.61 9.79 3.83
C PRO A 106 13.07 8.53 4.50
N ASP A 107 12.26 8.69 5.56
CA ASP A 107 11.90 7.59 6.46
C ASP A 107 10.46 7.11 6.19
N ALA A 108 10.29 5.78 6.16
CA ALA A 108 9.00 5.12 6.15
C ALA A 108 8.48 4.94 7.59
N ASP A 109 7.17 5.04 7.77
CA ASP A 109 6.52 4.68 9.03
C ASP A 109 6.38 3.15 9.09
N PRO A 110 7.01 2.46 10.04
CA PRO A 110 6.97 1.00 10.12
C PRO A 110 5.58 0.44 10.43
N ALA A 111 4.65 1.27 10.90
CA ALA A 111 3.28 0.87 11.17
C ALA A 111 2.40 0.81 9.90
N LEU A 112 2.87 1.37 8.79
CA LEU A 112 2.13 1.46 7.54
C LEU A 112 2.68 0.49 6.49
N PRO A 113 1.82 -0.12 5.66
CA PRO A 113 2.26 -0.91 4.53
C PRO A 113 3.09 -0.07 3.55
N THR A 114 4.19 -0.64 3.07
CA THR A 114 5.11 0.02 2.15
C THR A 114 4.89 -0.46 0.72
N ILE A 115 4.67 0.48 -0.19
CA ILE A 115 4.51 0.24 -1.62
C ILE A 115 5.83 0.60 -2.31
N THR A 116 6.37 -0.33 -3.07
CA THR A 116 7.57 -0.19 -3.89
C THR A 116 7.26 -0.33 -5.38
N GLY A 117 8.15 0.13 -6.24
CA GLY A 117 7.97 0.01 -7.69
C GLY A 117 6.90 0.94 -8.29
N PHE A 118 6.41 1.94 -7.53
CA PHE A 118 5.36 2.85 -7.99
C PHE A 118 5.86 3.93 -8.95
N GLU A 119 7.08 4.41 -8.81
CA GLU A 119 7.68 5.49 -9.62
C GLU A 119 6.85 6.79 -9.63
N THR A 120 6.96 7.56 -8.56
CA THR A 120 6.14 8.76 -8.35
C THR A 120 6.44 9.87 -9.37
N ALA A 121 5.38 10.43 -9.95
CA ALA A 121 5.45 11.61 -10.83
C ALA A 121 5.31 12.92 -10.05
N VAL A 122 4.62 12.89 -8.89
CA VAL A 122 4.34 14.03 -8.03
C VAL A 122 4.78 13.70 -6.60
N ARG A 123 5.42 14.66 -5.92
CA ARG A 123 5.95 14.43 -4.57
C ARG A 123 5.58 15.52 -3.55
N GLU A 124 4.76 16.48 -3.95
CA GLU A 124 4.42 17.63 -3.10
C GLU A 124 3.28 17.29 -2.14
N PRO A 125 3.44 17.52 -0.82
CA PRO A 125 2.36 17.35 0.14
C PRO A 125 1.13 18.19 -0.25
N GLY A 126 -0.06 17.57 -0.08
CA GLY A 126 -1.33 18.16 -0.47
C GLY A 126 -1.82 17.78 -1.87
N GLN A 127 -0.93 17.28 -2.73
CA GLN A 127 -1.31 16.80 -4.05
C GLN A 127 -1.71 15.31 -4.02
N MET A 128 -2.44 14.89 -5.06
CA MET A 128 -2.80 13.48 -5.24
C MET A 128 -1.59 12.71 -5.77
N LEU A 129 -1.38 11.53 -5.24
CA LEU A 129 -0.37 10.59 -5.71
C LEU A 129 -0.62 10.26 -7.18
N ALA A 130 0.42 10.36 -7.97
CA ALA A 130 0.41 10.00 -9.37
C ALA A 130 1.70 9.25 -9.73
N SER A 131 1.57 8.18 -10.49
CA SER A 131 2.67 7.45 -11.06
C SER A 131 3.03 7.95 -12.45
N LYS A 132 4.23 7.67 -12.90
CA LYS A 132 4.61 7.80 -14.32
C LYS A 132 3.88 6.79 -15.22
N ASP A 133 3.32 5.74 -14.64
CA ASP A 133 2.51 4.72 -15.30
C ASP A 133 1.06 4.77 -14.77
N GLU A 134 0.11 5.22 -15.60
CA GLU A 134 -1.31 5.34 -15.23
C GLU A 134 -1.96 4.02 -14.78
N GLN A 135 -1.42 2.87 -15.20
CA GLN A 135 -1.95 1.58 -14.73
C GLN A 135 -1.60 1.36 -13.27
N LYS A 136 -0.42 1.80 -12.82
CA LYS A 136 -0.03 1.72 -11.40
C LYS A 136 -0.91 2.60 -10.52
N ASP A 137 -1.40 3.74 -11.03
CA ASP A 137 -2.39 4.56 -10.32
C ASP A 137 -3.68 3.78 -10.06
N LYS A 138 -4.19 3.08 -11.08
CA LYS A 138 -5.40 2.24 -10.95
C LYS A 138 -5.18 1.07 -9.99
N ILE A 139 -4.02 0.44 -10.04
CA ILE A 139 -3.64 -0.64 -9.12
C ILE A 139 -3.58 -0.11 -7.68
N PHE A 140 -2.94 1.04 -7.46
CA PHE A 140 -2.91 1.68 -6.14
C PHE A 140 -4.32 1.94 -5.61
N GLN A 141 -5.19 2.54 -6.42
CA GLN A 141 -6.58 2.82 -6.02
C GLN A 141 -7.34 1.54 -5.67
N ALA A 142 -7.15 0.45 -6.42
CA ALA A 142 -7.78 -0.83 -6.14
C ALA A 142 -7.27 -1.43 -4.80
N ILE A 143 -5.96 -1.36 -4.54
CA ILE A 143 -5.36 -1.79 -3.28
C ILE A 143 -5.88 -0.94 -2.11
N ALA A 144 -5.87 0.38 -2.25
CA ALA A 144 -6.35 1.30 -1.23
C ALA A 144 -7.83 1.07 -0.90
N ALA A 145 -8.66 0.86 -1.92
CA ALA A 145 -10.07 0.52 -1.75
C ALA A 145 -10.25 -0.82 -1.02
N ARG A 146 -9.44 -1.84 -1.33
CA ARG A 146 -9.49 -3.14 -0.64
C ARG A 146 -9.06 -3.03 0.83
N VAL A 147 -8.00 -2.29 1.11
CA VAL A 147 -7.53 -2.03 2.48
C VAL A 147 -8.59 -1.25 3.27
N ALA A 148 -9.26 -0.28 2.66
CA ALA A 148 -10.33 0.49 3.30
C ALA A 148 -11.57 -0.34 3.65
N LYS A 149 -11.86 -1.42 2.89
CA LYS A 149 -12.91 -2.39 3.23
C LYS A 149 -12.57 -3.25 4.45
N GLY A 150 -11.31 -3.29 4.82
CA GLY A 150 -10.75 -4.14 5.87
C GLY A 150 -10.11 -5.41 5.30
N LEU A 151 -9.02 -5.81 5.93
CA LEU A 151 -8.29 -7.06 5.65
C LEU A 151 -8.30 -7.92 6.91
N ASP A 152 -8.49 -9.21 6.75
CA ASP A 152 -8.42 -10.17 7.86
C ASP A 152 -6.97 -10.39 8.33
N CYS A 153 -6.01 -10.22 7.40
CA CYS A 153 -4.58 -10.27 7.69
C CYS A 153 -3.94 -8.91 7.34
N PRO A 154 -3.08 -8.35 8.22
CA PRO A 154 -2.46 -7.06 7.96
C PRO A 154 -1.53 -7.11 6.75
N LEU A 155 -1.74 -6.20 5.81
CA LEU A 155 -0.85 -5.95 4.69
C LEU A 155 0.37 -5.18 5.18
N THR A 156 1.58 -5.64 4.86
CA THR A 156 2.83 -4.99 5.29
C THR A 156 3.65 -4.44 4.13
N ALA A 157 3.57 -5.06 2.96
CA ALA A 157 4.26 -4.56 1.78
C ALA A 157 3.49 -4.87 0.48
N VAL A 158 3.72 -4.04 -0.52
CA VAL A 158 3.22 -4.21 -1.89
C VAL A 158 4.36 -3.92 -2.85
N ASP A 159 4.64 -4.85 -3.74
CA ASP A 159 5.60 -4.65 -4.82
C ASP A 159 4.88 -4.50 -6.16
N LEU A 160 5.02 -3.31 -6.75
CA LEU A 160 4.48 -2.92 -8.06
C LEU A 160 5.58 -2.75 -9.11
N THR A 161 6.77 -3.29 -8.87
CA THR A 161 7.88 -3.22 -9.83
C THR A 161 7.45 -3.77 -11.18
N ASP A 162 6.79 -4.94 -11.17
CA ASP A 162 6.10 -5.47 -12.34
C ASP A 162 4.57 -5.42 -12.12
N LYS A 163 3.88 -4.60 -12.90
CA LYS A 163 2.41 -4.47 -12.85
C LYS A 163 1.64 -5.72 -13.30
N TYR A 164 2.33 -6.67 -13.92
CA TYR A 164 1.77 -7.96 -14.35
C TYR A 164 2.08 -9.10 -13.37
N ASP A 165 2.98 -8.85 -12.41
CA ASP A 165 3.34 -9.79 -11.34
C ASP A 165 3.42 -9.05 -9.99
N ILE A 166 2.27 -8.63 -9.52
CA ILE A 166 2.11 -7.88 -8.27
C ILE A 166 2.29 -8.83 -7.09
N THR A 167 3.10 -8.43 -6.12
CA THR A 167 3.30 -9.18 -4.89
C THR A 167 2.79 -8.39 -3.67
N LEU A 168 1.96 -9.03 -2.86
CA LEU A 168 1.46 -8.52 -1.59
C LEU A 168 2.09 -9.30 -0.45
N THR A 169 2.63 -8.63 0.56
CA THR A 169 3.16 -9.30 1.76
C THR A 169 2.21 -9.10 2.93
N PHE A 170 1.76 -10.20 3.53
CA PHE A 170 0.88 -10.21 4.70
C PHE A 170 1.66 -10.59 5.96
N ASP A 171 1.40 -9.88 7.06
CA ASP A 171 2.04 -10.07 8.38
C ASP A 171 3.59 -10.02 8.36
N GLY A 172 4.20 -9.51 7.29
CA GLY A 172 5.65 -9.59 7.08
C GLY A 172 6.19 -11.01 6.88
N ARG A 173 5.33 -12.02 6.70
CA ARG A 173 5.70 -13.45 6.69
C ARG A 173 5.30 -14.21 5.43
N VAL A 174 4.22 -13.84 4.77
CA VAL A 174 3.75 -14.55 3.56
C VAL A 174 3.69 -13.58 2.39
N ALA A 175 4.50 -13.85 1.37
CA ALA A 175 4.49 -13.12 0.11
C ALA A 175 3.49 -13.79 -0.85
N PHE A 176 2.46 -13.06 -1.24
CA PHE A 176 1.43 -13.49 -2.17
C PHE A 176 1.68 -12.91 -3.55
N SER A 177 2.05 -13.75 -4.52
CA SER A 177 2.10 -13.39 -5.93
C SER A 177 0.66 -13.42 -6.50
N LEU A 178 0.10 -12.23 -6.63
CA LEU A 178 -1.25 -12.00 -7.18
C LEU A 178 -1.26 -12.14 -8.70
N GLY A 179 -0.12 -11.95 -9.36
CA GLY A 179 -0.03 -11.79 -10.81
C GLY A 179 -0.59 -10.44 -11.25
N ASN A 180 -1.43 -10.42 -12.28
CA ASN A 180 -2.08 -9.20 -12.72
C ASN A 180 -3.18 -8.73 -11.74
N TRP A 181 -3.57 -7.46 -11.84
CA TRP A 181 -4.53 -6.83 -10.92
C TRP A 181 -6.02 -7.11 -11.23
N GLY A 182 -6.31 -7.90 -12.29
CA GLY A 182 -7.67 -8.34 -12.58
C GLY A 182 -8.24 -9.18 -11.44
N ASP A 183 -9.52 -8.95 -11.11
CA ASP A 183 -10.23 -9.64 -10.02
C ASP A 183 -9.52 -9.60 -8.66
N MET A 184 -8.81 -8.50 -8.38
CA MET A 184 -7.97 -8.32 -7.20
C MET A 184 -8.73 -8.60 -5.89
N ASP A 185 -9.96 -8.10 -5.73
CA ASP A 185 -10.78 -8.33 -4.53
C ASP A 185 -10.97 -9.83 -4.27
N TYR A 186 -11.29 -10.60 -5.32
CA TYR A 186 -11.46 -12.04 -5.22
C TYR A 186 -10.17 -12.76 -4.85
N LYS A 187 -9.06 -12.43 -5.53
CA LYS A 187 -7.76 -13.04 -5.30
C LYS A 187 -7.26 -12.77 -3.88
N ILE A 188 -7.42 -11.55 -3.38
CA ILE A 188 -7.06 -11.20 -1.99
C ILE A 188 -7.93 -11.98 -1.00
N THR A 189 -9.24 -12.08 -1.21
CA THR A 189 -10.14 -12.85 -0.34
C THR A 189 -9.76 -14.33 -0.31
N LEU A 190 -9.37 -14.89 -1.45
CA LEU A 190 -8.89 -16.26 -1.54
C LEU A 190 -7.57 -16.45 -0.76
N ALA A 191 -6.63 -15.50 -0.92
CA ALA A 191 -5.37 -15.51 -0.17
C ALA A 191 -5.63 -15.42 1.35
N GLU A 192 -6.52 -14.54 1.81
CA GLU A 192 -6.89 -14.41 3.23
C GLU A 192 -7.50 -15.69 3.78
N THR A 193 -8.32 -16.39 2.99
CA THR A 193 -8.88 -17.69 3.37
C THR A 193 -7.77 -18.73 3.62
N VAL A 194 -6.75 -18.77 2.77
CA VAL A 194 -5.61 -19.67 2.95
C VAL A 194 -4.75 -19.23 4.14
N LEU A 195 -4.47 -17.93 4.26
CA LEU A 195 -3.69 -17.36 5.37
C LEU A 195 -4.33 -17.65 6.74
N GLY A 196 -5.66 -17.60 6.83
CA GLY A 196 -6.41 -17.92 8.04
C GLY A 196 -6.31 -19.41 8.47
N GLN A 197 -5.93 -20.30 7.55
CA GLN A 197 -5.70 -21.72 7.83
C GLN A 197 -4.24 -22.04 8.17
N LEU A 198 -3.31 -21.12 7.88
CA LEU A 198 -1.90 -21.30 8.18
C LEU A 198 -1.61 -21.01 9.66
N ALA A 199 -0.71 -21.78 10.24
CA ALA A 199 -0.21 -21.48 11.58
C ALA A 199 0.52 -20.13 11.60
N PRO A 200 0.45 -19.37 12.72
CA PRO A 200 0.99 -18.00 12.80
C PRO A 200 2.50 -17.88 12.58
N ASP A 201 3.23 -18.96 12.79
CA ASP A 201 4.69 -19.06 12.63
C ASP A 201 5.12 -19.40 11.20
N LYS A 202 4.18 -19.74 10.32
CA LYS A 202 4.50 -20.11 8.94
C LYS A 202 4.90 -18.92 8.09
N VAL A 203 6.09 -19.05 7.49
CA VAL A 203 6.69 -18.09 6.55
C VAL A 203 6.78 -18.76 5.18
N GLY A 204 6.37 -18.09 4.13
CA GLY A 204 6.42 -18.71 2.81
C GLY A 204 5.83 -17.86 1.69
N TYR A 205 5.52 -18.56 0.63
CA TYR A 205 5.04 -17.98 -0.61
C TYR A 205 3.67 -18.54 -0.95
N LEU A 206 2.75 -17.64 -1.29
CA LEU A 206 1.43 -17.97 -1.79
C LEU A 206 1.36 -17.51 -3.25
N THR A 207 0.92 -18.37 -4.14
CA THR A 207 0.85 -18.05 -5.57
C THR A 207 -0.51 -18.45 -6.13
N MET A 208 -1.07 -17.61 -6.99
CA MET A 208 -2.26 -17.98 -7.76
C MET A 208 -1.94 -19.11 -8.73
N VAL A 209 -2.77 -20.14 -8.74
CA VAL A 209 -2.73 -21.27 -9.69
C VAL A 209 -3.99 -21.22 -10.52
N GLY A 210 -3.88 -20.69 -11.73
CA GLY A 210 -5.06 -20.33 -12.52
C GLY A 210 -5.87 -19.21 -11.84
N ASP A 211 -7.18 -19.18 -12.09
CA ASP A 211 -8.04 -18.08 -11.65
C ASP A 211 -8.70 -18.32 -10.28
N HIS A 212 -8.68 -19.55 -9.76
CA HIS A 212 -9.53 -19.95 -8.63
C HIS A 212 -8.82 -20.70 -7.51
N GLN A 213 -7.50 -20.86 -7.58
CA GLN A 213 -6.74 -21.61 -6.57
C GLN A 213 -5.49 -20.85 -6.14
N CYS A 214 -5.12 -21.01 -4.86
CA CYS A 214 -3.85 -20.56 -4.33
C CYS A 214 -3.04 -21.77 -3.87
N SER A 215 -1.74 -21.76 -4.17
CA SER A 215 -0.77 -22.75 -3.70
C SER A 215 0.17 -22.09 -2.69
N TYR A 216 0.25 -22.66 -1.49
CA TYR A 216 1.22 -22.23 -0.48
C TYR A 216 2.47 -23.12 -0.55
N ARG A 217 3.65 -22.49 -0.42
CA ARG A 217 4.94 -23.14 -0.28
C ARG A 217 5.65 -22.58 0.93
N ASP A 218 6.05 -23.47 1.83
CA ASP A 218 6.87 -23.09 2.97
C ASP A 218 8.25 -22.59 2.50
N LYS A 219 8.76 -21.52 3.13
CA LYS A 219 10.05 -20.93 2.77
C LYS A 219 11.19 -21.94 2.88
N ASP A 220 11.22 -22.72 3.98
CA ASP A 220 12.27 -23.71 4.21
C ASP A 220 12.27 -24.82 3.15
N ALA A 221 11.08 -25.22 2.67
CA ALA A 221 10.96 -26.20 1.60
C ALA A 221 11.47 -25.69 0.25
N VAL A 222 11.28 -24.39 -0.03
CA VAL A 222 11.79 -23.76 -1.26
C VAL A 222 13.31 -23.64 -1.22
N GLU A 223 13.86 -23.21 -0.09
CA GLU A 223 15.31 -23.09 0.09
C GLU A 223 16.02 -24.45 -0.02
N GLN A 224 15.43 -25.52 0.52
CA GLN A 224 15.95 -26.88 0.39
C GLN A 224 15.94 -27.38 -1.05
N GLN A 225 14.91 -27.04 -1.85
CA GLN A 225 14.87 -27.41 -3.27
C GLN A 225 15.90 -26.65 -4.12
N THR A 226 16.22 -25.40 -3.73
CA THR A 226 17.20 -24.56 -4.44
C THR A 226 18.64 -24.93 -4.10
N THR A 227 18.87 -25.51 -2.92
CA THR A 227 20.19 -25.98 -2.46
C THR A 227 20.46 -27.45 -2.77
N ALA A 228 19.48 -28.20 -3.27
CA ALA A 228 19.72 -29.55 -3.74
C ALA A 228 20.67 -29.52 -4.95
N PRO A 229 21.84 -30.17 -4.90
CA PRO A 229 22.76 -30.19 -6.03
C PRO A 229 22.03 -30.81 -7.24
N LEU A 230 22.11 -30.16 -8.38
CA LEU A 230 21.71 -30.74 -9.66
C LEU A 230 22.53 -32.02 -9.83
N GLN A 231 21.87 -33.18 -9.70
CA GLN A 231 22.49 -34.44 -10.06
C GLN A 231 22.72 -34.43 -11.57
N THR A 232 23.92 -34.05 -11.97
CA THR A 232 24.36 -34.18 -13.34
C THR A 232 24.63 -35.67 -13.56
N MET A 233 23.74 -36.34 -14.28
CA MET A 233 24.06 -37.67 -14.77
C MET A 233 25.24 -37.55 -15.75
N ALA A 234 26.31 -38.24 -15.43
CA ALA A 234 27.42 -38.37 -16.37
C ALA A 234 26.93 -39.10 -17.63
N THR A 235 27.17 -38.51 -18.80
CA THR A 235 26.85 -39.10 -20.08
C THR A 235 28.15 -39.53 -20.75
N ASP A 236 28.14 -40.66 -21.49
CA ASP A 236 29.25 -41.13 -22.28
C ASP A 236 29.46 -40.24 -23.54
N GLU A 237 30.48 -40.56 -24.33
CA GLU A 237 30.81 -39.83 -25.58
C GLU A 237 29.68 -39.86 -26.63
N ASN A 238 28.64 -40.69 -26.44
CA ASN A 238 27.49 -40.80 -27.32
C ASN A 238 26.22 -40.14 -26.74
N GLY A 239 26.31 -39.57 -25.53
CA GLY A 239 25.17 -38.87 -24.84
C GLY A 239 24.26 -39.78 -24.05
N ASP A 240 24.63 -41.05 -23.82
CA ASP A 240 23.85 -41.98 -23.00
C ASP A 240 24.26 -41.92 -21.52
N PRO A 241 23.32 -42.05 -20.57
CA PRO A 241 23.60 -41.97 -19.15
C PRO A 241 24.46 -43.15 -18.67
N VAL A 242 25.64 -42.85 -18.11
CA VAL A 242 26.55 -43.86 -17.54
C VAL A 242 26.21 -44.12 -16.10
N THR A 243 25.86 -45.33 -15.77
CA THR A 243 25.79 -45.84 -14.40
C THR A 243 27.07 -46.61 -14.08
N GLU A 244 27.96 -46.00 -13.28
CA GLU A 244 29.07 -46.74 -12.71
C GLU A 244 28.57 -47.65 -11.59
N THR A 245 28.84 -48.96 -11.68
CA THR A 245 28.52 -49.94 -10.63
C THR A 245 29.81 -50.33 -9.91
N ASP A 246 29.75 -50.49 -8.60
CA ASP A 246 30.86 -51.03 -7.80
C ASP A 246 31.10 -52.54 -8.12
N GLU A 247 32.16 -53.11 -7.55
CA GLU A 247 32.53 -54.52 -7.71
C GLU A 247 31.46 -55.51 -7.23
N ASN A 248 30.42 -54.99 -6.53
CA ASN A 248 29.28 -55.78 -6.02
C ASN A 248 27.99 -55.54 -6.80
N GLY A 249 28.03 -54.75 -7.90
CA GLY A 249 26.88 -54.50 -8.78
C GLY A 249 25.93 -53.41 -8.31
N ASN A 250 26.33 -52.57 -7.34
CA ASN A 250 25.55 -51.43 -6.89
C ASN A 250 25.94 -50.14 -7.59
N ALA A 251 24.99 -49.27 -7.94
CA ALA A 251 25.24 -47.97 -8.55
C ALA A 251 26.05 -47.05 -7.61
N VAL A 252 27.18 -46.57 -8.03
CA VAL A 252 28.04 -45.62 -7.31
C VAL A 252 27.73 -44.22 -7.76
N THR A 253 27.28 -43.35 -6.85
CA THR A 253 27.11 -41.93 -7.09
C THR A 253 28.38 -41.20 -6.69
N THR A 254 29.13 -40.69 -7.65
CA THR A 254 30.33 -39.85 -7.40
C THR A 254 29.90 -38.42 -7.18
N GLU A 255 30.00 -37.96 -5.92
CA GLU A 255 29.81 -36.54 -5.60
C GLU A 255 31.03 -35.74 -6.10
N THR A 256 30.82 -34.90 -7.09
CA THR A 256 31.83 -33.91 -7.49
C THR A 256 31.41 -32.57 -6.90
N GLU A 257 32.10 -32.12 -5.87
CA GLU A 257 31.94 -30.76 -5.31
C GLU A 257 32.35 -29.72 -6.34
N THR A 258 31.35 -29.05 -6.93
CA THR A 258 31.60 -27.84 -7.72
C THR A 258 31.33 -26.61 -6.85
N THR A 259 32.38 -25.99 -6.38
CA THR A 259 32.32 -24.71 -5.66
C THR A 259 31.88 -23.61 -6.64
N THR A 260 30.63 -23.23 -6.62
CA THR A 260 30.16 -22.07 -7.38
C THR A 260 30.28 -20.84 -6.50
N THR A 261 31.23 -19.98 -6.83
CA THR A 261 31.41 -18.65 -6.21
C THR A 261 30.22 -17.78 -6.63
N ALA A 262 29.39 -17.41 -5.65
CA ALA A 262 28.32 -16.45 -5.86
C ALA A 262 28.93 -15.08 -6.16
N ALA A 263 28.68 -14.54 -7.35
CA ALA A 263 28.99 -13.16 -7.67
C ALA A 263 27.99 -12.25 -6.95
N ALA A 264 28.52 -11.42 -6.04
CA ALA A 264 27.77 -10.37 -5.40
C ALA A 264 27.42 -9.29 -6.44
N TRP A 265 26.18 -8.97 -6.56
CA TRP A 265 25.71 -7.79 -7.29
C TRP A 265 25.78 -6.59 -6.34
N GLN A 266 26.58 -5.61 -6.72
CA GLN A 266 26.61 -4.26 -6.12
C GLN A 266 25.52 -3.41 -6.77
#